data_6cc12ac94d8369812c11582cc992d87d
#
_entry.id   6cc12ac94d8369812c11582cc992d87d
#
_cell.length_a   1.000
_cell.length_b   1.000
_cell.length_c   1.000
_cell.angle_alpha   90.00
_cell.angle_beta   90.00
_cell.angle_gamma   90.00
#
_symmetry.space_group_name_H-M   'P 1'
#
loop_
_entity.id
_entity.type
_entity.pdbx_description
1 polymer ?
#
loop_
_entity_poly.entity_id
_entity_poly.type
_entity_poly.pdbx_seq_one_letter_code
_entity_poly.pdbx_strand_id
1 'polypeptide(L)'
;MTRRDTMLAGLAGSALLTGTAGATAATTATPEQQALLDAAMAVRQKAYAPYSHFLVGAALMAEDGTVFKGCNVENISYGATICAERNAVFQAVAAGHKKFKAIAVVGDLPSPITPCGMCRQVLGEFGGGTVVICGNLKHDVMVTTVAALLPDAFNFNPGNFDSSKT
;
A
#
# COMPACT_ATOMS: atom_id res chain seq x y z
N MET A 1 -65.70 -15.95 -31.41
CA MET A 1 -64.80 -17.10 -31.30
C MET A 1 -63.47 -16.59 -30.81
N THR A 2 -63.20 -16.85 -29.57
CA THR A 2 -62.05 -16.37 -28.78
C THR A 2 -60.86 -17.30 -28.90
N ARG A 3 -59.68 -16.77 -29.16
CA ARG A 3 -58.43 -17.47 -28.87
C ARG A 3 -57.63 -16.65 -27.92
N ARG A 4 -57.43 -17.20 -26.71
CA ARG A 4 -56.48 -16.74 -25.70
C ARG A 4 -55.10 -17.28 -26.06
N ASP A 5 -54.14 -16.42 -26.30
CA ASP A 5 -52.74 -16.80 -26.38
C ASP A 5 -52.08 -16.52 -25.03
N THR A 6 -51.62 -17.59 -24.43
CA THR A 6 -50.94 -17.63 -23.13
C THR A 6 -49.46 -17.27 -23.37
N MET A 7 -49.02 -16.09 -22.92
CA MET A 7 -47.60 -15.75 -22.87
C MET A 7 -46.94 -16.44 -21.66
N LEU A 8 -45.99 -17.33 -21.93
CA LEU A 8 -45.06 -17.82 -20.93
C LEU A 8 -44.04 -16.72 -20.60
N ALA A 9 -44.05 -16.26 -19.37
CA ALA A 9 -43.01 -15.39 -18.84
C ALA A 9 -41.77 -16.24 -18.47
N GLY A 10 -40.68 -16.04 -19.21
CA GLY A 10 -39.38 -16.59 -18.88
C GLY A 10 -38.78 -15.85 -17.71
N LEU A 11 -38.60 -16.52 -16.57
CA LEU A 11 -37.86 -16.03 -15.43
C LEU A 11 -36.36 -16.09 -15.77
N ALA A 12 -35.75 -14.96 -16.13
CA ALA A 12 -34.32 -14.80 -16.18
C ALA A 12 -33.76 -14.72 -14.75
N GLY A 13 -33.17 -15.80 -14.28
CA GLY A 13 -32.49 -15.84 -12.99
C GLY A 13 -31.22 -14.96 -13.04
N SER A 14 -31.24 -13.82 -12.36
CA SER A 14 -30.05 -13.04 -12.07
C SER A 14 -29.20 -13.80 -11.06
N ALA A 15 -28.11 -14.41 -11.51
CA ALA A 15 -27.09 -14.93 -10.63
C ALA A 15 -26.34 -13.74 -10.00
N LEU A 16 -26.66 -13.46 -8.71
CA LEU A 16 -25.82 -12.59 -7.89
C LEU A 16 -24.47 -13.30 -7.69
N LEU A 17 -23.45 -12.78 -8.35
CA LEU A 17 -22.05 -13.09 -8.02
C LEU A 17 -21.74 -12.42 -6.67
N THR A 18 -21.97 -13.13 -5.59
CA THR A 18 -21.43 -12.77 -4.28
C THR A 18 -19.92 -13.01 -4.33
N GLY A 19 -19.19 -11.99 -4.74
CA GLY A 19 -17.74 -11.94 -4.57
C GLY A 19 -17.44 -11.94 -3.07
N THR A 20 -17.13 -13.10 -2.51
CA THR A 20 -16.52 -13.20 -1.19
C THR A 20 -15.17 -12.52 -1.26
N ALA A 21 -15.07 -11.28 -0.76
CA ALA A 21 -13.80 -10.68 -0.42
C ALA A 21 -13.12 -11.63 0.57
N GLY A 22 -12.15 -12.40 0.08
CA GLY A 22 -11.39 -13.33 0.91
C GLY A 22 -10.75 -12.54 2.04
N ALA A 23 -11.17 -12.82 3.28
CA ALA A 23 -10.44 -12.41 4.45
C ALA A 23 -9.03 -13.02 4.32
N THR A 24 -8.03 -12.18 4.07
CA THR A 24 -6.63 -12.59 4.10
C THR A 24 -6.34 -13.09 5.52
N ALA A 25 -6.12 -14.41 5.64
CA ALA A 25 -5.72 -15.02 6.90
C ALA A 25 -4.51 -14.26 7.47
N ALA A 26 -4.47 -14.08 8.79
CA ALA A 26 -3.32 -13.52 9.48
C ALA A 26 -2.09 -14.35 9.08
N THR A 27 -1.19 -13.75 8.32
CA THR A 27 -0.01 -14.43 7.80
C THR A 27 1.07 -14.30 8.85
N THR A 28 1.63 -15.41 9.32
CA THR A 28 2.81 -15.37 10.17
C THR A 28 3.96 -14.75 9.39
N ALA A 29 4.51 -13.64 9.88
CA ALA A 29 5.64 -12.96 9.24
C ALA A 29 6.89 -13.87 9.26
N THR A 30 7.68 -13.85 8.19
CA THR A 30 9.00 -14.47 8.20
C THR A 30 9.94 -13.71 9.15
N PRO A 31 11.07 -14.31 9.59
CA PRO A 31 12.02 -13.59 10.45
C PRO A 31 12.52 -12.27 9.85
N GLU A 32 12.74 -12.22 8.53
CA GLU A 32 13.14 -11.00 7.82
C GLU A 32 12.03 -9.93 7.83
N GLN A 33 10.79 -10.36 7.60
CA GLN A 33 9.62 -9.48 7.66
C GLN A 33 9.38 -8.95 9.08
N GLN A 34 9.58 -9.80 10.10
CA GLN A 34 9.47 -9.38 11.49
C GLN A 34 10.53 -8.34 11.84
N ALA A 35 11.77 -8.53 11.42
CA ALA A 35 12.83 -7.54 11.65
C ALA A 35 12.51 -6.16 11.02
N LEU A 36 11.86 -6.14 9.84
CA LEU A 36 11.37 -4.90 9.23
C LEU A 36 10.22 -4.27 10.02
N LEU A 37 9.27 -5.08 10.51
CA LEU A 37 8.18 -4.60 11.36
C LEU A 37 8.73 -3.99 12.66
N ASP A 38 9.72 -4.64 13.29
CA ASP A 38 10.36 -4.14 14.51
C ASP A 38 11.09 -2.81 14.26
N ALA A 39 11.78 -2.68 13.12
CA ALA A 39 12.42 -1.44 12.71
C ALA A 39 11.41 -0.30 12.45
N ALA A 40 10.27 -0.62 11.82
CA ALA A 40 9.17 0.31 11.61
C ALA A 40 8.53 0.73 12.94
N MET A 41 8.30 -0.22 13.85
CA MET A 41 7.78 0.05 15.20
C MET A 41 8.70 0.97 15.99
N ALA A 42 10.01 0.74 15.93
CA ALA A 42 10.99 1.56 16.64
C ALA A 42 11.02 3.00 16.12
N VAL A 43 11.03 3.21 14.80
CA VAL A 43 11.08 4.57 14.21
C VAL A 43 9.75 5.32 14.35
N ARG A 44 8.63 4.62 14.46
CA ARG A 44 7.30 5.19 14.73
C ARG A 44 7.31 6.12 15.94
N GLN A 45 8.08 5.80 16.99
CA GLN A 45 8.18 6.63 18.21
C GLN A 45 8.80 8.02 17.96
N LYS A 46 9.41 8.25 16.79
CA LYS A 46 10.00 9.52 16.38
C LYS A 46 9.09 10.35 15.48
N ALA A 47 7.88 9.88 15.23
CA ALA A 47 6.92 10.58 14.39
C ALA A 47 6.56 11.96 14.96
N TYR A 48 6.43 12.95 14.09
CA TYR A 48 5.94 14.28 14.43
C TYR A 48 4.50 14.41 13.94
N ALA A 49 3.55 14.18 14.84
CA ALA A 49 2.12 14.14 14.52
C ALA A 49 1.28 15.00 15.50
N PRO A 50 1.53 16.33 15.58
CA PRO A 50 0.86 17.19 16.56
C PRO A 50 -0.62 17.44 16.23
N TYR A 51 -1.07 17.17 15.02
CA TYR A 51 -2.44 17.43 14.58
C TYR A 51 -3.33 16.19 14.66
N SER A 52 -2.87 15.07 14.10
CA SER A 52 -3.64 13.81 14.07
C SER A 52 -3.43 12.94 15.31
N HIS A 53 -2.31 13.11 16.00
CA HIS A 53 -1.80 12.20 17.04
C HIS A 53 -1.62 10.75 16.57
N PHE A 54 -1.66 10.52 15.25
CA PHE A 54 -1.52 9.21 14.63
C PHE A 54 -0.06 8.98 14.19
N LEU A 55 0.68 8.22 14.99
CA LEU A 55 2.08 7.93 14.74
C LEU A 55 2.21 6.74 13.79
N VAL A 56 3.00 6.89 12.73
CA VAL A 56 3.30 5.85 11.74
C VAL A 56 4.81 5.72 11.58
N GLY A 57 5.28 4.48 11.51
CA GLY A 57 6.66 4.14 11.16
C GLY A 57 6.72 3.24 9.95
N ALA A 58 7.75 3.40 9.14
CA ALA A 58 8.04 2.53 8.00
C ALA A 58 9.52 2.14 7.97
N ALA A 59 9.80 0.93 7.50
CA ALA A 59 11.15 0.43 7.24
C ALA A 59 11.19 -0.19 5.84
N LEU A 60 12.01 0.38 4.96
CA LEU A 60 12.18 0.00 3.57
C LEU A 60 13.50 -0.74 3.40
N MET A 61 13.47 -1.94 2.84
CA MET A 61 14.65 -2.73 2.50
C MET A 61 14.98 -2.58 1.03
N ALA A 62 16.16 -2.10 0.73
CA ALA A 62 16.72 -2.09 -0.61
C ALA A 62 17.13 -3.50 -1.07
N GLU A 63 17.43 -3.65 -2.37
CA GLU A 63 17.77 -4.95 -2.97
C GLU A 63 19.02 -5.59 -2.37
N ASP A 64 19.96 -4.79 -1.91
CA ASP A 64 21.21 -5.22 -1.24
C ASP A 64 21.05 -5.53 0.26
N GLY A 65 19.83 -5.38 0.82
CA GLY A 65 19.53 -5.59 2.22
C GLY A 65 19.66 -4.37 3.12
N THR A 66 20.12 -3.21 2.60
CA THR A 66 20.16 -1.96 3.37
C THR A 66 18.77 -1.52 3.77
N VAL A 67 18.57 -1.12 5.04
CA VAL A 67 17.27 -0.72 5.59
C VAL A 67 17.21 0.77 5.87
N PHE A 68 16.25 1.45 5.26
CA PHE A 68 15.92 2.86 5.45
C PHE A 68 14.65 3.01 6.29
N LYS A 69 14.67 3.89 7.29
CA LYS A 69 13.58 4.05 8.26
C LYS A 69 12.97 5.43 8.13
N GLY A 70 11.64 5.52 8.10
CA GLY A 70 10.90 6.77 8.05
C GLY A 70 9.76 6.78 9.06
N CYS A 71 9.40 7.96 9.54
CA CYS A 71 8.19 8.21 10.30
C CYS A 71 7.38 9.31 9.63
N ASN A 72 6.09 9.44 9.95
CA ASN A 72 5.33 10.57 9.44
C ASN A 72 5.75 11.87 10.12
N VAL A 73 5.77 12.94 9.31
CA VAL A 73 6.09 14.30 9.74
C VAL A 73 4.99 15.21 9.23
N GLU A 74 4.15 15.67 10.15
CA GLU A 74 3.03 16.53 9.84
C GLU A 74 3.45 18.00 9.72
N ASN A 75 2.62 18.77 9.05
CA ASN A 75 2.80 20.20 8.84
C ASN A 75 1.45 20.90 8.93
N ILE A 76 1.44 22.15 9.38
CA ILE A 76 0.24 23.00 9.41
C ILE A 76 -0.33 23.20 7.99
N SER A 77 0.52 23.22 6.97
CA SER A 77 0.16 23.04 5.58
C SER A 77 -0.02 21.54 5.30
N TYR A 78 -1.23 21.04 5.40
CA TYR A 78 -1.52 19.60 5.32
C TYR A 78 -0.95 18.92 4.07
N GLY A 79 -0.93 19.65 2.93
CA GLY A 79 -0.32 19.15 1.69
C GLY A 79 1.21 18.92 1.78
N ALA A 80 1.90 19.56 2.74
CA ALA A 80 3.33 19.38 2.98
C ALA A 80 3.63 18.20 3.92
N THR A 81 2.62 17.58 4.53
CA THR A 81 2.78 16.39 5.37
C THR A 81 3.38 15.23 4.61
N ILE A 82 4.38 14.57 5.20
CA ILE A 82 5.04 13.41 4.63
C ILE A 82 4.69 12.16 5.43
N CYS A 83 4.17 11.14 4.74
CA CYS A 83 3.94 9.82 5.35
C CYS A 83 5.28 9.09 5.60
N ALA A 84 5.27 8.16 6.55
CA ALA A 84 6.43 7.37 6.95
C ALA A 84 7.07 6.63 5.76
N GLU A 85 6.25 6.04 4.88
CA GLU A 85 6.70 5.28 3.72
C GLU A 85 7.46 6.18 2.73
N ARG A 86 6.91 7.36 2.41
CA ARG A 86 7.59 8.31 1.50
C ARG A 86 8.89 8.82 2.10
N ASN A 87 8.91 9.06 3.41
CA ASN A 87 10.13 9.46 4.12
C ASN A 87 11.22 8.38 3.99
N ALA A 88 10.88 7.10 4.19
CA ALA A 88 11.83 5.99 4.00
C ALA A 88 12.32 5.88 2.55
N VAL A 89 11.41 6.00 1.56
CA VAL A 89 11.76 5.97 0.13
C VAL A 89 12.72 7.12 -0.23
N PHE A 90 12.45 8.34 0.22
CA PHE A 90 13.27 9.49 -0.12
C PHE A 90 14.69 9.39 0.46
N GLN A 91 14.83 8.83 1.67
CA GLN A 91 16.15 8.53 2.23
C GLN A 91 16.90 7.46 1.41
N ALA A 92 16.21 6.40 0.98
CA ALA A 92 16.82 5.37 0.15
C ALA A 92 17.29 5.92 -1.19
N VAL A 93 16.47 6.74 -1.86
CA VAL A 93 16.82 7.39 -3.13
C VAL A 93 17.99 8.36 -2.95
N ALA A 94 18.00 9.17 -1.89
CA ALA A 94 19.10 10.08 -1.57
C ALA A 94 20.44 9.33 -1.30
N ALA A 95 20.36 8.09 -0.81
CA ALA A 95 21.49 7.19 -0.61
C ALA A 95 21.88 6.39 -1.88
N GLY A 96 21.18 6.60 -3.02
CA GLY A 96 21.48 5.96 -4.30
C GLY A 96 20.71 4.66 -4.58
N HIS A 97 19.85 4.21 -3.69
CA HIS A 97 19.06 2.99 -3.86
C HIS A 97 17.73 3.25 -4.57
N LYS A 98 17.48 2.53 -5.67
CA LYS A 98 16.28 2.68 -6.51
C LYS A 98 15.54 1.35 -6.76
N LYS A 99 15.97 0.28 -6.11
CA LYS A 99 15.33 -1.04 -6.19
C LYS A 99 15.06 -1.53 -4.78
N PHE A 100 13.82 -1.93 -4.53
CA PHE A 100 13.34 -2.27 -3.19
C PHE A 100 12.78 -3.70 -3.15
N LYS A 101 13.18 -4.46 -2.14
CA LYS A 101 12.65 -5.80 -1.86
C LYS A 101 11.32 -5.72 -1.13
N ALA A 102 11.29 -4.96 -0.04
CA ALA A 102 10.15 -4.93 0.86
C ALA A 102 10.05 -3.61 1.62
N ILE A 103 8.85 -3.28 2.05
CA ILE A 103 8.58 -2.19 3.01
C ILE A 103 7.63 -2.69 4.09
N ALA A 104 7.97 -2.46 5.36
CA ALA A 104 7.05 -2.62 6.48
C ALA A 104 6.47 -1.27 6.87
N VAL A 105 5.19 -1.23 7.25
CA VAL A 105 4.50 -0.05 7.76
C VAL A 105 3.69 -0.41 9.00
N VAL A 106 3.80 0.39 10.07
CA VAL A 106 3.14 0.14 11.35
C VAL A 106 2.49 1.40 11.89
N GLY A 107 1.23 1.28 12.32
CA GLY A 107 0.47 2.35 12.97
C GLY A 107 -0.51 1.80 14.01
N ASP A 108 -1.14 2.71 14.75
CA ASP A 108 -2.05 2.37 15.83
C ASP A 108 -3.50 2.34 15.33
N LEU A 109 -3.87 1.25 14.66
CA LEU A 109 -5.24 0.95 14.29
C LEU A 109 -5.61 -0.47 14.74
N PRO A 110 -6.93 -0.77 14.84
CA PRO A 110 -7.40 -2.12 15.17
C PRO A 110 -6.93 -3.22 14.22
N SER A 111 -6.67 -2.88 12.95
CA SER A 111 -6.16 -3.78 11.91
C SER A 111 -4.85 -3.26 11.33
N PRO A 112 -4.03 -4.12 10.66
CA PRO A 112 -2.82 -3.71 9.97
C PRO A 112 -3.08 -2.55 9.01
N ILE A 113 -2.22 -1.52 9.04
CA ILE A 113 -2.37 -0.34 8.18
C ILE A 113 -1.72 -0.56 6.82
N THR A 114 -2.42 -0.17 5.75
CA THR A 114 -1.85 -0.17 4.40
C THR A 114 -1.35 1.22 4.01
N PRO A 115 -0.36 1.33 3.11
CA PRO A 115 0.06 2.60 2.53
C PRO A 115 -1.12 3.36 1.91
N CYS A 116 -1.17 4.68 2.10
CA CYS A 116 -2.16 5.55 1.45
C CYS A 116 -1.92 5.62 -0.07
N GLY A 117 -2.88 6.16 -0.83
CA GLY A 117 -2.82 6.21 -2.30
C GLY A 117 -1.55 6.87 -2.84
N MET A 118 -1.12 8.00 -2.26
CA MET A 118 0.13 8.67 -2.67
C MET A 118 1.37 7.80 -2.38
N CYS A 119 1.40 7.09 -1.25
CA CYS A 119 2.52 6.20 -0.93
C CYS A 119 2.57 5.00 -1.87
N ARG A 120 1.40 4.44 -2.25
CA ARG A 120 1.33 3.35 -3.25
C ARG A 120 1.89 3.81 -4.60
N GLN A 121 1.52 5.02 -5.05
CA GLN A 121 2.03 5.58 -6.32
C GLN A 121 3.55 5.80 -6.27
N VAL A 122 4.06 6.37 -5.17
CA VAL A 122 5.52 6.58 -5.00
C VAL A 122 6.27 5.25 -4.96
N LEU A 123 5.76 4.24 -4.26
CA LEU A 123 6.36 2.90 -4.25
C LEU A 123 6.29 2.23 -5.62
N GLY A 124 5.18 2.43 -6.35
CA GLY A 124 4.95 1.90 -7.70
C GLY A 124 5.98 2.37 -8.72
N GLU A 125 6.53 3.59 -8.57
CA GLU A 125 7.60 4.15 -9.41
C GLU A 125 8.86 3.28 -9.40
N PHE A 126 9.14 2.61 -8.28
CA PHE A 126 10.33 1.77 -8.08
C PHE A 126 10.07 0.27 -8.30
N GLY A 127 8.84 -0.12 -8.61
CA GLY A 127 8.46 -1.49 -8.98
C GLY A 127 7.29 -2.06 -8.21
N GLY A 128 6.31 -2.58 -8.95
CA GLY A 128 5.10 -3.20 -8.41
C GLY A 128 5.36 -4.49 -7.61
N GLY A 129 6.51 -5.13 -7.80
CA GLY A 129 6.89 -6.36 -7.09
C GLY A 129 7.35 -6.17 -5.64
N THR A 130 7.57 -4.93 -5.19
CA THR A 130 7.95 -4.63 -3.81
C THR A 130 6.92 -5.22 -2.84
N VAL A 131 7.37 -6.06 -1.90
CA VAL A 131 6.52 -6.67 -0.86
C VAL A 131 6.14 -5.60 0.16
N VAL A 132 4.85 -5.53 0.53
CA VAL A 132 4.33 -4.60 1.53
C VAL A 132 3.87 -5.39 2.75
N ILE A 133 4.49 -5.13 3.90
CA ILE A 133 4.24 -5.79 5.16
C ILE A 133 3.53 -4.77 6.06
N CYS A 134 2.24 -4.97 6.26
CA CYS A 134 1.40 -4.09 7.03
C CYS A 134 1.25 -4.63 8.45
N GLY A 135 1.46 -3.79 9.46
CA GLY A 135 1.35 -4.17 10.87
C GLY A 135 0.52 -3.18 11.68
N ASN A 136 0.14 -3.59 12.87
CA ASN A 136 -0.46 -2.76 13.92
C ASN A 136 0.26 -3.00 15.26
N LEU A 137 -0.19 -2.31 16.33
CA LEU A 137 0.40 -2.46 17.66
C LEU A 137 -0.01 -3.76 18.38
N LYS A 138 -0.95 -4.53 17.82
CA LYS A 138 -1.38 -5.84 18.34
C LYS A 138 -0.60 -7.00 17.72
N HIS A 139 0.41 -6.69 16.88
CA HIS A 139 1.20 -7.66 16.13
C HIS A 139 0.41 -8.45 15.06
N ASP A 140 -0.78 -7.95 14.65
CA ASP A 140 -1.43 -8.48 13.48
C ASP A 140 -0.64 -8.08 12.23
N VAL A 141 -0.50 -8.99 11.28
CA VAL A 141 0.30 -8.80 10.07
C VAL A 141 -0.52 -9.16 8.83
N MET A 142 -0.42 -8.31 7.82
CA MET A 142 -0.89 -8.56 6.45
C MET A 142 0.27 -8.36 5.49
N VAL A 143 0.50 -9.34 4.61
CA VAL A 143 1.55 -9.27 3.57
C VAL A 143 0.89 -9.19 2.20
N THR A 144 1.34 -8.27 1.37
CA THR A 144 0.84 -8.02 0.03
C THR A 144 1.96 -7.47 -0.87
N THR A 145 1.63 -6.93 -2.03
CA THR A 145 2.59 -6.25 -2.93
C THR A 145 2.07 -4.87 -3.32
N VAL A 146 2.96 -4.02 -3.82
CA VAL A 146 2.59 -2.70 -4.35
C VAL A 146 1.60 -2.86 -5.51
N ALA A 147 1.83 -3.81 -6.42
CA ALA A 147 0.93 -4.06 -7.55
C ALA A 147 -0.48 -4.48 -7.11
N ALA A 148 -0.59 -5.31 -6.05
CA ALA A 148 -1.90 -5.71 -5.52
C ALA A 148 -2.64 -4.54 -4.84
N LEU A 149 -1.91 -3.58 -4.26
CA LEU A 149 -2.49 -2.40 -3.61
C LEU A 149 -2.80 -1.25 -4.59
N LEU A 150 -2.24 -1.29 -5.80
CA LEU A 150 -2.43 -0.26 -6.83
C LEU A 150 -2.65 -0.93 -8.19
N PRO A 151 -3.79 -1.61 -8.39
CA PRO A 151 -4.16 -2.12 -9.70
C PRO A 151 -4.32 -0.95 -10.67
N ASP A 152 -4.01 -1.18 -11.95
CA ASP A 152 -4.10 -0.18 -13.02
C ASP A 152 -3.36 1.13 -12.69
N ALA A 153 -2.18 1.01 -12.06
CA ALA A 153 -1.36 2.15 -11.67
C ALA A 153 -1.08 3.07 -12.86
N PHE A 154 -1.14 4.38 -12.64
CA PHE A 154 -0.67 5.33 -13.63
C PHE A 154 0.81 5.06 -13.95
N ASN A 155 1.09 4.81 -15.21
CA ASN A 155 2.44 4.56 -15.72
C ASN A 155 2.68 5.46 -16.93
N PHE A 156 3.67 6.33 -16.82
CA PHE A 156 4.10 7.22 -17.89
C PHE A 156 5.46 6.78 -18.41
N ASN A 157 5.49 6.32 -19.68
CA ASN A 157 6.74 6.03 -20.37
C ASN A 157 7.08 7.21 -21.30
N PRO A 158 8.09 8.03 -20.98
CA PRO A 158 8.48 9.17 -21.83
C PRO A 158 8.85 8.77 -23.25
N GLY A 159 9.33 7.53 -23.48
CA GLY A 159 9.64 7.02 -24.82
C GLY A 159 8.43 6.78 -25.71
N ASN A 160 7.21 6.75 -25.15
CA ASN A 160 5.97 6.63 -25.90
C ASN A 160 5.35 8.01 -26.20
N PHE A 161 5.98 9.10 -25.77
CA PHE A 161 5.49 10.44 -26.01
C PHE A 161 6.02 10.94 -27.36
N ASP A 162 5.13 11.07 -28.34
CA ASP A 162 5.43 11.67 -29.62
C ASP A 162 5.45 13.19 -29.49
N SER A 163 6.65 13.77 -29.35
CA SER A 163 6.88 15.21 -29.25
C SER A 163 6.50 15.99 -30.51
N SER A 164 6.13 15.30 -31.62
CA SER A 164 5.70 15.97 -32.86
C SER A 164 4.23 16.41 -32.82
N LYS A 165 3.48 16.06 -31.74
CA LYS A 165 2.06 16.38 -31.59
C LYS A 165 1.78 17.60 -30.69
N THR A 166 2.79 18.30 -30.25
CA THR A 166 2.72 19.62 -29.62
C THR A 166 3.26 20.67 -30.60
#